data_a91c4a32e6d6714ee6007b0c77eac171
#
_entry.id   a91c4a32e6d6714ee6007b0c77eac171
#
_cell.length_a   1.000
_cell.length_b   1.000
_cell.length_c   1.000
_cell.angle_alpha   90.00
_cell.angle_beta   90.00
_cell.angle_gamma   90.00
#
_symmetry.space_group_name_H-M   'P 1'
#
loop_
_entity.id
_entity.type
_entity.pdbx_description
1 polymer ?
#
loop_
_entity_poly.entity_id
_entity_poly.type
_entity_poly.pdbx_seq_one_letter_code
_entity_poly.pdbx_strand_id
1 'polypeptide(L)'
;QGDSNHENIAPSPVSVTISSREITPAITLSGSGLTEANGVYSYIYDGTAKTPTVTVTDNGDEISDTEYSVSYRDNVNAGTATVTVSDNNGGNYIVNGTATFEITKKAPAFTPPAGIPGLQYNGEAQELVTAGVCYEGTVVYSVNNGNYSTAIPVGTAVGTYTIDYKVLGDANHSDTVPATLTVEIG
;
A
#
# COMPACT_ATOMS: atom_id res chain seq x y z
N GLN A 1 32.12 19.88 -62.15
CA GLN A 1 32.19 21.09 -63.01
C GLN A 1 31.66 20.71 -64.37
N GLY A 2 30.61 21.39 -64.83
CA GLY A 2 30.15 21.24 -66.23
C GLY A 2 31.14 21.88 -67.22
N ASP A 3 31.18 21.36 -68.40
CA ASP A 3 31.92 22.00 -69.52
C ASP A 3 31.01 23.04 -70.19
N SER A 4 31.53 23.64 -71.24
CA SER A 4 30.81 24.73 -71.94
C SER A 4 29.49 24.32 -72.61
N ASN A 5 29.20 23.00 -72.64
CA ASN A 5 27.98 22.44 -73.21
C ASN A 5 27.06 21.78 -72.22
N HIS A 6 27.44 21.77 -70.89
CA HIS A 6 26.65 21.16 -69.85
C HIS A 6 26.55 22.10 -68.66
N GLU A 7 25.31 22.40 -68.21
CA GLU A 7 25.05 23.17 -67.00
C GLU A 7 25.43 22.34 -65.74
N ASN A 8 26.02 23.03 -64.80
CA ASN A 8 26.22 22.44 -63.46
C ASN A 8 24.87 22.27 -62.79
N ILE A 9 24.42 21.06 -62.66
CA ILE A 9 23.25 20.75 -61.86
C ILE A 9 23.70 20.72 -60.41
N ALA A 10 23.21 21.70 -59.58
CA ALA A 10 23.41 21.64 -58.12
C ALA A 10 22.72 20.39 -57.56
N PRO A 11 23.38 19.63 -56.74
CA PRO A 11 22.72 18.47 -56.09
C PRO A 11 21.52 18.98 -55.26
N SER A 12 20.34 18.43 -55.54
CA SER A 12 19.16 18.67 -54.73
C SER A 12 19.36 17.99 -53.37
N PRO A 13 19.16 18.71 -52.26
CA PRO A 13 19.23 18.04 -50.95
C PRO A 13 18.13 17.00 -50.82
N VAL A 14 18.49 15.81 -50.40
CA VAL A 14 17.54 14.75 -50.02
C VAL A 14 17.35 14.84 -48.50
N SER A 15 16.08 15.11 -48.10
CA SER A 15 15.70 15.05 -46.67
C SER A 15 15.26 13.65 -46.31
N VAL A 16 15.84 13.10 -45.27
CA VAL A 16 15.40 11.85 -44.64
C VAL A 16 14.89 12.18 -43.26
N THR A 17 13.63 11.83 -42.99
CA THR A 17 13.03 11.97 -41.66
C THR A 17 13.08 10.63 -40.97
N ILE A 18 13.68 10.58 -39.79
CA ILE A 18 13.63 9.44 -38.87
C ILE A 18 12.59 9.79 -37.81
N SER A 19 11.53 8.98 -37.72
CA SER A 19 10.46 9.16 -36.73
C SER A 19 10.66 8.22 -35.56
N SER A 20 10.22 8.64 -34.36
CA SER A 20 10.14 7.79 -33.17
C SER A 20 9.24 6.57 -33.43
N ARG A 21 9.58 5.43 -32.85
CA ARG A 21 8.81 4.19 -32.93
C ARG A 21 7.88 4.06 -31.72
N GLU A 22 6.60 3.93 -31.95
CA GLU A 22 5.64 3.57 -30.90
C GLU A 22 5.85 2.12 -30.44
N ILE A 23 5.86 1.89 -29.14
CA ILE A 23 6.04 0.58 -28.53
C ILE A 23 4.90 0.25 -27.57
N THR A 24 4.71 -1.04 -27.30
CA THR A 24 3.86 -1.55 -26.21
C THR A 24 4.77 -1.98 -25.07
N PRO A 25 5.04 -1.10 -24.07
CA PRO A 25 6.04 -1.38 -23.07
C PRO A 25 5.59 -2.48 -22.10
N ALA A 26 6.50 -3.40 -21.78
CA ALA A 26 6.38 -4.22 -20.58
C ALA A 26 7.07 -3.48 -19.41
N ILE A 27 6.32 -3.29 -18.31
CA ILE A 27 6.77 -2.53 -17.13
C ILE A 27 6.96 -3.51 -15.99
N THR A 28 8.16 -3.56 -15.43
CA THR A 28 8.49 -4.33 -14.24
C THR A 28 8.90 -3.41 -13.11
N LEU A 29 8.54 -3.80 -11.89
CA LEU A 29 8.83 -3.04 -10.67
C LEU A 29 9.85 -3.80 -9.81
N SER A 30 10.81 -3.08 -9.21
CA SER A 30 11.79 -3.64 -8.30
C SER A 30 12.12 -2.67 -7.18
N GLY A 31 12.73 -3.14 -6.11
CA GLY A 31 13.18 -2.27 -5.00
C GLY A 31 13.13 -2.94 -3.65
N SER A 32 13.74 -2.29 -2.67
CA SER A 32 13.78 -2.78 -1.29
C SER A 32 12.38 -2.79 -0.66
N GLY A 33 12.01 -3.89 -0.02
CA GLY A 33 10.71 -4.07 0.63
C GLY A 33 9.55 -4.37 -0.31
N LEU A 34 9.77 -4.34 -1.64
CA LEU A 34 8.80 -4.81 -2.62
C LEU A 34 8.81 -6.33 -2.64
N THR A 35 7.64 -6.94 -2.60
CA THR A 35 7.42 -8.37 -2.82
C THR A 35 6.59 -8.58 -4.06
N GLU A 36 6.83 -9.70 -4.76
CA GLU A 36 6.02 -10.08 -5.92
C GLU A 36 5.50 -11.50 -5.70
N ALA A 37 4.20 -11.68 -5.87
CA ALA A 37 3.57 -12.98 -5.78
C ALA A 37 2.45 -13.07 -6.83
N ASN A 38 2.52 -14.09 -7.68
CA ASN A 38 1.54 -14.34 -8.75
C ASN A 38 1.30 -13.12 -9.66
N GLY A 39 2.33 -12.35 -9.97
CA GLY A 39 2.24 -11.15 -10.79
C GLY A 39 1.72 -9.91 -10.08
N VAL A 40 1.53 -9.96 -8.75
CA VAL A 40 1.13 -8.81 -7.94
C VAL A 40 2.33 -8.31 -7.14
N TYR A 41 2.71 -7.07 -7.37
CA TYR A 41 3.70 -6.36 -6.57
C TYR A 41 3.06 -5.78 -5.31
N SER A 42 3.73 -5.88 -4.16
CA SER A 42 3.20 -5.31 -2.92
C SER A 42 4.26 -4.82 -1.95
N TYR A 43 3.90 -3.77 -1.19
CA TYR A 43 4.59 -3.27 -0.01
C TYR A 43 3.69 -3.44 1.22
N ILE A 44 4.29 -3.44 2.41
CA ILE A 44 3.53 -3.23 3.66
C ILE A 44 3.53 -1.73 3.96
N TYR A 45 2.38 -1.21 4.42
CA TYR A 45 2.26 0.17 4.87
C TYR A 45 3.26 0.51 5.99
N ASP A 46 3.92 1.66 5.85
CA ASP A 46 4.84 2.21 6.88
C ASP A 46 4.76 3.73 7.01
N GLY A 47 3.78 4.36 6.36
CA GLY A 47 3.58 5.81 6.36
C GLY A 47 4.47 6.58 5.38
N THR A 48 5.34 5.91 4.62
CA THR A 48 6.23 6.53 3.64
C THR A 48 5.77 6.29 2.20
N ALA A 49 6.11 7.24 1.30
CA ALA A 49 5.83 7.06 -0.12
C ALA A 49 6.63 5.90 -0.70
N LYS A 50 5.96 5.01 -1.44
CA LYS A 50 6.56 3.88 -2.14
C LYS A 50 6.87 4.28 -3.58
N THR A 51 8.13 4.18 -3.95
CA THR A 51 8.65 4.54 -5.28
C THR A 51 9.54 3.43 -5.82
N PRO A 52 8.96 2.28 -6.23
CA PRO A 52 9.73 1.20 -6.82
C PRO A 52 10.50 1.66 -8.04
N THR A 53 11.67 1.07 -8.27
CA THR A 53 12.40 1.24 -9.53
C THR A 53 11.59 0.63 -10.67
N VAL A 54 11.46 1.37 -11.75
CA VAL A 54 10.71 0.98 -12.95
C VAL A 54 11.69 0.60 -14.05
N THR A 55 11.56 -0.58 -14.61
CA THR A 55 12.25 -1.01 -15.82
C THR A 55 11.23 -1.20 -16.94
N VAL A 56 11.47 -0.56 -18.06
CA VAL A 56 10.63 -0.66 -19.26
C VAL A 56 11.36 -1.49 -20.31
N THR A 57 10.66 -2.46 -20.89
CA THR A 57 11.22 -3.27 -21.99
C THR A 57 10.27 -3.32 -23.16
N ASP A 58 10.84 -3.48 -24.38
CA ASP A 58 10.11 -3.78 -25.61
C ASP A 58 10.70 -5.05 -26.25
N ASN A 59 9.87 -6.09 -26.42
CA ASN A 59 10.28 -7.40 -26.91
C ASN A 59 11.49 -8.03 -26.19
N GLY A 60 11.71 -7.65 -24.91
CA GLY A 60 12.81 -8.13 -24.07
C GLY A 60 14.03 -7.21 -24.03
N ASP A 61 14.12 -6.21 -24.89
CA ASP A 61 15.17 -5.19 -24.86
C ASP A 61 14.79 -4.05 -23.92
N GLU A 62 15.73 -3.63 -23.06
CA GLU A 62 15.51 -2.53 -22.11
C GLU A 62 15.51 -1.19 -22.84
N ILE A 63 14.51 -0.36 -22.55
CA ILE A 63 14.41 1.02 -23.04
C ILE A 63 15.12 1.92 -22.04
N SER A 64 15.99 2.80 -22.55
CA SER A 64 16.71 3.78 -21.72
C SER A 64 15.74 4.66 -20.93
N ASP A 65 16.08 4.92 -19.65
CA ASP A 65 15.35 5.82 -18.76
C ASP A 65 15.32 7.29 -19.25
N THR A 66 16.16 7.63 -20.24
CA THR A 66 16.13 8.93 -20.92
C THR A 66 14.95 9.11 -21.87
N GLU A 67 14.32 8.00 -22.31
CA GLU A 67 13.20 8.01 -23.24
C GLU A 67 11.85 8.29 -22.55
N TYR A 68 11.76 8.14 -21.22
CA TYR A 68 10.51 8.30 -20.46
C TYR A 68 10.72 8.93 -19.09
N SER A 69 9.63 9.38 -18.51
CA SER A 69 9.55 9.82 -17.12
C SER A 69 8.58 8.93 -16.33
N VAL A 70 8.81 8.82 -15.02
CA VAL A 70 7.99 8.01 -14.11
C VAL A 70 7.33 8.89 -13.07
N SER A 71 6.04 8.67 -12.84
CA SER A 71 5.30 9.28 -11.75
C SER A 71 4.48 8.26 -10.97
N TYR A 72 4.18 8.58 -9.71
CA TYR A 72 3.47 7.71 -8.78
C TYR A 72 2.25 8.42 -8.23
N ARG A 73 1.15 7.68 -8.06
CA ARG A 73 -0.08 8.16 -7.43
C ARG A 73 -0.61 7.14 -6.44
N ASP A 74 -1.23 7.64 -5.36
CA ASP A 74 -1.83 6.85 -4.28
C ASP A 74 -0.83 5.90 -3.59
N ASN A 75 0.46 6.29 -3.58
CA ASN A 75 1.60 5.46 -3.20
C ASN A 75 2.05 5.62 -1.74
N VAL A 76 1.18 6.09 -0.85
CA VAL A 76 1.47 6.26 0.59
C VAL A 76 0.58 5.39 1.45
N ASN A 77 -0.74 5.49 1.26
CA ASN A 77 -1.72 4.78 2.09
C ASN A 77 -1.98 3.35 1.58
N ALA A 78 -2.51 2.49 2.44
CA ALA A 78 -2.94 1.15 2.05
C ALA A 78 -4.00 1.21 0.95
N GLY A 79 -3.82 0.38 -0.07
CA GLY A 79 -4.62 0.34 -1.28
C GLY A 79 -3.76 0.13 -2.53
N THR A 80 -4.36 0.32 -3.69
CA THR A 80 -3.67 0.18 -4.98
C THR A 80 -3.02 1.51 -5.39
N ALA A 81 -1.70 1.47 -5.57
CA ALA A 81 -0.92 2.58 -6.11
C ALA A 81 -0.70 2.41 -7.62
N THR A 82 -0.59 3.54 -8.31
CA THR A 82 -0.38 3.57 -9.77
C THR A 82 0.98 4.17 -10.09
N VAL A 83 1.72 3.49 -10.94
CA VAL A 83 2.91 3.97 -11.62
C VAL A 83 2.52 4.37 -13.04
N THR A 84 2.89 5.57 -13.46
CA THR A 84 2.68 6.04 -14.84
C THR A 84 4.03 6.30 -15.47
N VAL A 85 4.25 5.68 -16.62
CA VAL A 85 5.38 5.94 -17.52
C VAL A 85 4.87 6.84 -18.63
N SER A 86 5.54 7.95 -18.85
CA SER A 86 5.17 8.94 -19.87
C SER A 86 6.37 9.25 -20.75
N ASP A 87 6.11 9.32 -22.05
CA ASP A 87 7.10 9.67 -23.07
C ASP A 87 7.76 11.04 -22.80
N ASN A 88 9.09 11.13 -22.98
CA ASN A 88 9.82 12.38 -22.80
C ASN A 88 9.84 13.28 -24.03
N ASN A 89 9.26 12.86 -25.15
CA ASN A 89 9.23 13.52 -26.46
C ASN A 89 10.63 13.79 -27.05
N GLY A 90 10.80 13.43 -28.30
CA GLY A 90 12.04 13.66 -29.05
C GLY A 90 13.10 12.55 -28.94
N GLY A 91 12.78 11.46 -28.25
CA GLY A 91 13.58 10.24 -28.24
C GLY A 91 13.34 9.34 -29.47
N ASN A 92 13.94 8.14 -29.43
CA ASN A 92 13.79 7.14 -30.49
C ASN A 92 12.51 6.32 -30.38
N TYR A 93 11.84 6.37 -29.20
CA TYR A 93 10.65 5.62 -28.88
C TYR A 93 9.55 6.55 -28.37
N ILE A 94 8.31 6.16 -28.57
CA ILE A 94 7.13 6.72 -27.91
C ILE A 94 6.72 5.72 -26.81
N VAL A 95 6.98 6.08 -25.55
CA VAL A 95 6.87 5.17 -24.39
C VAL A 95 5.78 5.67 -23.45
N ASN A 96 4.62 5.04 -23.47
CA ASN A 96 3.53 5.32 -22.53
C ASN A 96 2.97 4.03 -21.95
N GLY A 97 2.76 4.01 -20.63
CA GLY A 97 2.22 2.83 -19.98
C GLY A 97 1.91 3.05 -18.50
N THR A 98 1.27 2.08 -17.89
CA THR A 98 0.96 2.08 -16.46
C THR A 98 1.23 0.72 -15.85
N ALA A 99 1.63 0.70 -14.59
CA ALA A 99 1.69 -0.47 -13.73
C ALA A 99 1.07 -0.14 -12.38
N THR A 100 0.71 -1.17 -11.62
CA THR A 100 0.16 -1.00 -10.28
C THR A 100 0.92 -1.86 -9.28
N PHE A 101 0.87 -1.43 -8.02
CA PHE A 101 1.30 -2.23 -6.88
C PHE A 101 0.35 -1.98 -5.71
N GLU A 102 0.25 -2.96 -4.82
CA GLU A 102 -0.56 -2.86 -3.61
C GLU A 102 0.28 -2.35 -2.45
N ILE A 103 -0.32 -1.52 -1.59
CA ILE A 103 0.18 -1.24 -0.26
C ILE A 103 -0.76 -1.95 0.70
N THR A 104 -0.27 -3.03 1.32
CA THR A 104 -1.06 -3.84 2.24
C THR A 104 -1.10 -3.19 3.62
N LYS A 105 -2.19 -3.37 4.34
CA LYS A 105 -2.35 -2.88 5.70
C LYS A 105 -1.32 -3.52 6.63
N LYS A 106 -0.78 -2.72 7.56
CA LYS A 106 0.10 -3.17 8.63
C LYS A 106 -0.71 -3.61 9.85
N ALA A 107 -0.25 -4.61 10.58
CA ALA A 107 -0.85 -4.94 11.88
C ALA A 107 -0.63 -3.77 12.87
N PRO A 108 -1.68 -3.32 13.61
CA PRO A 108 -1.54 -2.23 14.56
C PRO A 108 -0.72 -2.65 15.79
N ALA A 109 0.06 -1.71 16.32
CA ALA A 109 0.69 -1.85 17.62
C ALA A 109 -0.28 -1.33 18.70
N PHE A 110 -0.53 -2.12 19.74
CA PHE A 110 -1.43 -1.72 20.82
C PHE A 110 -1.01 -2.30 22.17
N THR A 111 -1.47 -1.65 23.26
CA THR A 111 -1.38 -2.18 24.61
C THR A 111 -2.69 -2.89 24.93
N PRO A 112 -2.68 -4.21 25.20
CA PRO A 112 -3.87 -4.96 25.54
C PRO A 112 -4.56 -4.44 26.81
N PRO A 113 -5.89 -4.63 26.97
CA PRO A 113 -6.55 -4.46 28.26
C PRO A 113 -6.03 -5.45 29.28
N ALA A 114 -6.11 -5.09 30.55
CA ALA A 114 -5.77 -5.99 31.65
C ALA A 114 -6.97 -6.16 32.60
N GLY A 115 -7.26 -7.39 33.02
CA GLY A 115 -8.30 -7.69 33.99
C GLY A 115 -8.02 -7.04 35.34
N ILE A 116 -9.05 -6.45 35.98
CA ILE A 116 -8.95 -5.88 37.32
C ILE A 116 -9.07 -7.01 38.33
N PRO A 117 -8.03 -7.25 39.15
CA PRO A 117 -8.05 -8.37 40.08
C PRO A 117 -8.82 -8.00 41.39
N GLY A 118 -9.31 -9.05 42.07
CA GLY A 118 -9.84 -8.92 43.44
C GLY A 118 -11.15 -8.15 43.57
N LEU A 119 -11.94 -8.09 42.50
CA LEU A 119 -13.27 -7.50 42.55
C LEU A 119 -14.17 -8.30 43.48
N GLN A 120 -14.90 -7.58 44.35
CA GLN A 120 -15.84 -8.14 45.29
C GLN A 120 -17.23 -7.58 45.01
N TYR A 121 -18.26 -8.40 45.18
CA TYR A 121 -19.64 -7.95 45.02
C TYR A 121 -20.00 -6.81 45.97
N ASN A 122 -20.50 -5.71 45.41
CA ASN A 122 -20.91 -4.51 46.16
C ASN A 122 -22.29 -3.99 45.76
N GLY A 123 -23.00 -4.71 44.88
CA GLY A 123 -24.33 -4.32 44.39
C GLY A 123 -24.29 -3.34 43.19
N GLU A 124 -23.14 -2.78 42.86
CA GLU A 124 -22.97 -1.79 41.78
C GLU A 124 -22.22 -2.39 40.58
N ALA A 125 -22.37 -1.76 39.41
CA ALA A 125 -21.61 -2.12 38.24
C ALA A 125 -20.15 -1.69 38.41
N GLN A 126 -19.23 -2.62 38.25
CA GLN A 126 -17.79 -2.42 38.39
C GLN A 126 -17.09 -2.63 37.04
N GLU A 127 -16.10 -1.82 36.69
CA GLU A 127 -15.24 -2.07 35.53
C GLU A 127 -14.49 -3.38 35.74
N LEU A 128 -14.46 -4.22 34.68
CA LEU A 128 -13.81 -5.53 34.71
C LEU A 128 -12.37 -5.45 34.22
N VAL A 129 -12.03 -4.43 33.42
CA VAL A 129 -10.71 -4.27 32.81
C VAL A 129 -10.23 -2.83 32.84
N THR A 130 -8.92 -2.65 32.88
CA THR A 130 -8.30 -1.40 32.45
C THR A 130 -8.33 -1.34 30.92
N ALA A 131 -8.59 -0.14 30.36
CA ALA A 131 -8.68 0.03 28.92
C ALA A 131 -7.41 -0.39 28.17
N GLY A 132 -7.57 -1.09 27.06
CA GLY A 132 -6.50 -1.21 26.07
C GLY A 132 -6.29 0.11 25.33
N VAL A 133 -5.08 0.34 24.82
CA VAL A 133 -4.71 1.58 24.11
C VAL A 133 -4.17 1.24 22.72
N CYS A 134 -4.78 1.86 21.70
CA CYS A 134 -4.32 1.76 20.32
C CYS A 134 -4.48 3.12 19.64
N TYR A 135 -3.43 3.59 18.93
CA TYR A 135 -3.45 4.83 18.14
C TYR A 135 -3.65 4.56 16.64
N GLU A 136 -3.53 3.30 16.24
CA GLU A 136 -3.62 2.81 14.85
C GLU A 136 -4.97 2.11 14.59
N GLY A 137 -5.97 2.40 15.43
CA GLY A 137 -7.30 1.81 15.39
C GLY A 137 -8.05 1.99 16.68
N THR A 138 -9.12 1.19 16.88
CA THR A 138 -10.00 1.27 18.04
C THR A 138 -10.07 -0.08 18.75
N VAL A 139 -9.79 -0.12 20.05
CA VAL A 139 -9.99 -1.32 20.87
C VAL A 139 -11.49 -1.50 21.13
N VAL A 140 -11.98 -2.68 20.87
CA VAL A 140 -13.36 -3.09 21.12
C VAL A 140 -13.42 -4.34 21.98
N TYR A 141 -14.46 -4.45 22.78
CA TYR A 141 -14.66 -5.49 23.79
C TYR A 141 -16.00 -6.19 23.58
N SER A 142 -16.04 -7.47 23.92
CA SER A 142 -17.25 -8.28 24.03
C SER A 142 -17.25 -8.98 25.39
N VAL A 143 -18.37 -9.03 26.09
CA VAL A 143 -18.52 -9.71 27.38
C VAL A 143 -19.41 -10.95 27.18
N ASN A 144 -18.94 -12.11 27.64
CA ASN A 144 -19.66 -13.38 27.60
C ASN A 144 -20.26 -13.70 26.21
N ASN A 145 -19.45 -13.53 25.16
CA ASN A 145 -19.84 -13.71 23.75
C ASN A 145 -20.92 -12.72 23.26
N GLY A 146 -21.06 -11.57 23.88
CA GLY A 146 -21.95 -10.49 23.42
C GLY A 146 -21.43 -9.77 22.19
N ASN A 147 -22.08 -8.67 21.82
CA ASN A 147 -21.60 -7.83 20.72
C ASN A 147 -20.36 -7.01 21.13
N TYR A 148 -19.46 -6.83 20.17
CA TYR A 148 -18.32 -5.92 20.38
C TYR A 148 -18.77 -4.45 20.48
N SER A 149 -18.20 -3.74 21.45
CA SER A 149 -18.41 -2.29 21.64
C SER A 149 -17.13 -1.62 22.12
N THR A 150 -17.08 -0.30 22.04
CA THR A 150 -15.96 0.51 22.58
C THR A 150 -16.10 0.79 24.08
N ALA A 151 -17.26 0.48 24.68
CA ALA A 151 -17.47 0.68 26.11
C ALA A 151 -16.58 -0.27 26.93
N ILE A 152 -16.03 0.24 28.03
CA ILE A 152 -15.29 -0.58 28.97
C ILE A 152 -16.23 -1.64 29.56
N PRO A 153 -15.85 -2.93 29.56
CA PRO A 153 -16.63 -4.00 30.16
C PRO A 153 -16.95 -3.75 31.63
N VAL A 154 -18.21 -3.95 31.99
CA VAL A 154 -18.68 -3.86 33.41
C VAL A 154 -19.40 -5.13 33.82
N GLY A 155 -19.34 -5.45 35.11
CA GLY A 155 -20.04 -6.56 35.74
C GLY A 155 -20.64 -6.13 37.07
N THR A 156 -21.78 -6.77 37.48
CA THR A 156 -22.45 -6.48 38.77
C THR A 156 -22.57 -7.76 39.61
N ALA A 157 -22.88 -8.88 38.98
CA ALA A 157 -23.14 -10.13 39.70
C ALA A 157 -21.83 -10.87 40.06
N VAL A 158 -21.87 -11.64 41.15
CA VAL A 158 -20.83 -12.61 41.45
C VAL A 158 -20.69 -13.60 40.30
N GLY A 159 -19.47 -13.91 39.89
CA GLY A 159 -19.17 -14.89 38.84
C GLY A 159 -17.98 -14.53 37.99
N THR A 160 -17.69 -15.41 37.01
CA THR A 160 -16.61 -15.24 36.05
C THR A 160 -17.14 -14.62 34.77
N TYR A 161 -16.48 -13.56 34.35
CA TYR A 161 -16.74 -12.84 33.09
C TYR A 161 -15.66 -13.15 32.09
N THR A 162 -16.05 -13.59 30.91
CA THR A 162 -15.16 -13.76 29.76
C THR A 162 -15.22 -12.51 28.91
N ILE A 163 -14.06 -11.89 28.70
CA ILE A 163 -13.93 -10.66 27.91
C ILE A 163 -13.08 -10.95 26.71
N ASP A 164 -13.69 -10.91 25.51
CA ASP A 164 -12.97 -10.91 24.26
C ASP A 164 -12.66 -9.47 23.85
N TYR A 165 -11.49 -9.24 23.32
CA TYR A 165 -11.09 -7.92 22.83
C TYR A 165 -10.30 -8.05 21.53
N LYS A 166 -10.39 -7.02 20.70
CA LYS A 166 -9.60 -6.87 19.47
C LYS A 166 -9.44 -5.40 19.14
N VAL A 167 -8.53 -5.11 18.22
CA VAL A 167 -8.44 -3.80 17.57
C VAL A 167 -9.16 -3.87 16.22
N LEU A 168 -10.05 -2.92 15.97
CA LEU A 168 -10.50 -2.57 14.63
C LEU A 168 -9.48 -1.57 14.08
N GLY A 169 -8.69 -2.00 13.09
CA GLY A 169 -7.67 -1.17 12.49
C GLY A 169 -8.27 0.02 11.72
N ASP A 170 -7.48 1.04 11.50
CA ASP A 170 -7.86 2.20 10.69
C ASP A 170 -7.74 1.92 9.17
N ALA A 171 -7.68 2.98 8.36
CA ALA A 171 -7.56 2.85 6.92
C ALA A 171 -6.27 2.13 6.50
N ASN A 172 -5.19 2.24 7.27
CA ASN A 172 -3.85 1.74 6.97
C ASN A 172 -3.44 0.52 7.79
N HIS A 173 -4.24 0.15 8.80
CA HIS A 173 -3.96 -0.96 9.70
C HIS A 173 -5.04 -2.04 9.62
N SER A 174 -4.64 -3.29 9.78
CA SER A 174 -5.56 -4.44 9.78
C SER A 174 -6.22 -4.61 11.15
N ASP A 175 -7.38 -5.26 11.18
CA ASP A 175 -7.96 -5.75 12.43
C ASP A 175 -7.03 -6.81 13.05
N THR A 176 -7.01 -6.85 14.39
CA THR A 176 -6.32 -7.95 15.09
C THR A 176 -7.23 -9.17 15.24
N VAL A 177 -6.62 -10.33 15.38
CA VAL A 177 -7.33 -11.53 15.84
C VAL A 177 -7.84 -11.27 17.27
N PRO A 178 -9.08 -11.66 17.61
CA PRO A 178 -9.58 -11.54 18.98
C PRO A 178 -8.72 -12.29 19.98
N ALA A 179 -8.51 -11.69 21.13
CA ALA A 179 -7.90 -12.30 22.31
C ALA A 179 -8.88 -12.27 23.47
N THR A 180 -8.70 -13.18 24.42
CA THR A 180 -9.62 -13.40 25.54
C THR A 180 -8.89 -13.25 26.87
N LEU A 181 -9.57 -12.64 27.85
CA LEU A 181 -9.19 -12.68 29.24
C LEU A 181 -10.41 -12.98 30.13
N THR A 182 -10.19 -13.38 31.37
CA THR A 182 -11.26 -13.65 32.34
C THR A 182 -11.08 -12.79 33.58
N VAL A 183 -12.18 -12.34 34.15
CA VAL A 183 -12.24 -11.58 35.41
C VAL A 183 -13.32 -12.16 36.31
N GLU A 184 -13.05 -12.24 37.60
CA GLU A 184 -13.98 -12.76 38.60
C GLU A 184 -14.43 -11.65 39.56
N ILE A 185 -15.74 -11.63 39.87
CA ILE A 185 -16.31 -10.89 40.98
C ILE A 185 -16.68 -11.93 42.07
N GLY A 186 -16.04 -11.86 43.21
CA GLY A 186 -16.24 -12.78 44.33
C GLY A 186 -17.29 -12.31 45.34
#